data_566c14c1e7f3b9fa8508fc37ce57e950
#
_entry.id   566c14c1e7f3b9fa8508fc37ce57e950
#
_cell.length_a   1.000
_cell.length_b   1.000
_cell.length_c   1.000
_cell.angle_alpha   90.00
_cell.angle_beta   90.00
_cell.angle_gamma   90.00
#
_symmetry.space_group_name_H-M   'P 1'
#
loop_
_entity.id
_entity.type
_entity.pdbx_description
1 polymer ?
#
loop_
_entity_poly.entity_id
_entity_poly.type
_entity_poly.pdbx_seq_one_letter_code
_entity_poly.pdbx_strand_id
1 'polypeptide(L)'
;MNAPLTENEFLRDVGEHVMEVMRNDGIYRHIRFRKPGTMCMHFDLITWPGYLCYTGDMGTYVFTRLVDMFEFFRTDRSYASRAGRRLAVNLSYWSEKLEAVDGSRRGGSAEEFDATRFRKVVNEYRLDWIRGDARTLLSKDERRELWEAVASDVLDRADDGEQVAFQAANDFDWKPSRYPAWTRRHWRFDDFWDHSFTDYTHRFRWCCFALAWGIEQYDLQTTPQEVAA
;
A
#
# COMPACT_ATOMS: atom_id res chain seq x y z
N MET A 1 7.42 5.74 10.83
CA MET A 1 6.28 5.65 9.87
C MET A 1 4.98 5.98 10.58
N ASN A 2 4.08 6.71 9.91
CA ASN A 2 2.73 6.90 10.42
C ASN A 2 1.96 5.57 10.28
N ALA A 3 1.05 5.29 11.22
CA ALA A 3 0.15 4.13 11.10
C ALA A 3 -0.63 4.20 9.78
N PRO A 4 -0.99 3.04 9.18
CA PRO A 4 -1.79 3.02 7.97
C PRO A 4 -3.11 3.78 8.18
N LEU A 5 -3.54 4.55 7.16
CA LEU A 5 -4.81 5.28 7.18
C LEU A 5 -5.97 4.34 7.51
N THR A 6 -6.75 4.70 8.51
CA THR A 6 -7.95 3.97 8.93
C THR A 6 -9.21 4.54 8.27
N GLU A 7 -10.27 3.72 8.19
CA GLU A 7 -11.59 4.16 7.74
C GLU A 7 -12.12 5.34 8.54
N ASN A 8 -11.93 5.33 9.87
CA ASN A 8 -12.40 6.40 10.75
C ASN A 8 -11.66 7.73 10.53
N GLU A 9 -10.38 7.69 10.20
CA GLU A 9 -9.61 8.88 9.84
C GLU A 9 -10.12 9.46 8.53
N PHE A 10 -10.28 8.61 7.49
CA PHE A 10 -10.86 9.02 6.22
C PHE A 10 -12.25 9.65 6.39
N LEU A 11 -13.16 9.02 7.17
CA LEU A 11 -14.50 9.53 7.40
C LEU A 11 -14.51 10.90 8.12
N ARG A 12 -13.53 11.19 8.95
CA ARG A 12 -13.34 12.52 9.53
C ARG A 12 -12.92 13.55 8.49
N ASP A 13 -12.01 13.17 7.58
CA ASP A 13 -11.52 14.04 6.51
C ASP A 13 -12.65 14.49 5.58
N VAL A 14 -13.58 13.58 5.25
CA VAL A 14 -14.69 13.85 4.31
C VAL A 14 -16.01 14.23 4.99
N GLY A 15 -16.03 14.36 6.32
CA GLY A 15 -17.27 14.56 7.09
C GLY A 15 -18.08 15.81 6.71
N GLU A 16 -17.43 16.83 6.15
CA GLU A 16 -18.08 18.06 5.67
C GLU A 16 -18.12 18.16 4.13
N HIS A 17 -17.75 17.09 3.41
CA HIS A 17 -17.78 17.10 1.96
C HIS A 17 -19.22 17.00 1.46
N VAL A 18 -19.50 17.78 0.41
CA VAL A 18 -20.74 17.72 -0.36
C VAL A 18 -20.48 17.17 -1.74
N MET A 19 -21.45 16.46 -2.28
CA MET A 19 -21.41 15.92 -3.63
C MET A 19 -21.99 16.93 -4.63
N GLU A 20 -21.24 17.21 -5.68
CA GLU A 20 -21.66 18.02 -6.83
C GLU A 20 -21.65 17.13 -8.09
N VAL A 21 -22.83 16.95 -8.69
CA VAL A 21 -22.97 16.17 -9.93
C VAL A 21 -22.74 17.09 -11.12
N MET A 22 -21.56 16.99 -11.75
CA MET A 22 -21.18 17.79 -12.93
C MET A 22 -21.75 17.15 -14.20
N ARG A 23 -21.78 15.83 -14.28
CA ARG A 23 -22.34 15.02 -15.36
C ARG A 23 -22.89 13.71 -14.82
N ASN A 24 -24.06 13.30 -15.31
CA ASN A 24 -24.67 12.00 -15.00
C ASN A 24 -25.46 11.50 -16.22
N ASP A 25 -24.75 10.84 -17.13
CA ASP A 25 -25.31 10.35 -18.39
C ASP A 25 -24.98 8.86 -18.52
N GLY A 26 -25.74 8.04 -17.83
CA GLY A 26 -25.51 6.59 -17.73
C GLY A 26 -24.14 6.28 -17.11
N ILE A 27 -23.27 5.67 -17.91
CA ILE A 27 -21.90 5.34 -17.47
C ILE A 27 -20.90 6.50 -17.64
N TYR A 28 -21.31 7.62 -18.24
CA TYR A 28 -20.50 8.82 -18.34
C TYR A 28 -20.84 9.74 -17.18
N ARG A 29 -20.05 9.68 -16.12
CA ARG A 29 -20.24 10.46 -14.90
C ARG A 29 -19.06 11.37 -14.66
N HIS A 30 -19.33 12.54 -14.08
CA HIS A 30 -18.32 13.39 -13.44
C HIS A 30 -18.94 13.91 -12.15
N ILE A 31 -18.43 13.45 -11.02
CA ILE A 31 -18.96 13.72 -9.69
C ILE A 31 -17.82 14.27 -8.86
N ARG A 32 -18.02 15.45 -8.29
CA ARG A 32 -17.07 16.13 -7.41
C ARG A 32 -17.49 16.03 -5.97
N PHE A 33 -16.52 15.82 -5.12
CA PHE A 33 -16.66 15.85 -3.66
C PHE A 33 -15.67 16.86 -3.09
N ARG A 34 -16.20 17.84 -2.34
CA ARG A 34 -15.39 18.85 -1.67
C ARG A 34 -16.09 19.44 -0.47
N LYS A 35 -15.33 19.94 0.51
CA LYS A 35 -15.87 20.81 1.54
C LYS A 35 -16.20 22.18 0.92
N PRO A 36 -17.38 22.77 1.18
CA PRO A 36 -17.72 24.10 0.68
C PRO A 36 -16.68 25.15 1.05
N GLY A 37 -16.34 26.02 0.08
CA GLY A 37 -15.40 27.11 0.29
C GLY A 37 -13.91 26.75 0.25
N THR A 38 -13.56 25.48 0.04
CA THR A 38 -12.16 25.03 -0.06
C THR A 38 -12.00 23.95 -1.12
N MET A 39 -10.76 23.78 -1.59
CA MET A 39 -10.36 22.65 -2.43
C MET A 39 -9.51 21.64 -1.64
N CYS A 40 -9.37 21.79 -0.32
CA CYS A 40 -8.63 20.86 0.51
C CYS A 40 -9.35 19.51 0.58
N MET A 41 -8.61 18.42 0.38
CA MET A 41 -9.13 17.04 0.34
C MET A 41 -10.21 16.79 -0.73
N HIS A 42 -10.34 17.70 -1.73
CA HIS A 42 -11.30 17.48 -2.82
C HIS A 42 -10.91 16.30 -3.69
N PHE A 43 -11.92 15.68 -4.29
CA PHE A 43 -11.70 14.68 -5.33
C PHE A 43 -12.89 14.61 -6.30
N ASP A 44 -12.57 14.17 -7.50
CA ASP A 44 -13.54 13.92 -8.57
C ASP A 44 -13.53 12.42 -8.92
N LEU A 45 -14.70 11.86 -9.18
CA LEU A 45 -14.90 10.56 -9.79
C LEU A 45 -15.42 10.77 -11.21
N ILE A 46 -14.64 10.33 -12.19
CA ILE A 46 -14.97 10.48 -13.60
C ILE A 46 -15.02 9.08 -14.23
N THR A 47 -16.14 8.73 -14.89
CA THR A 47 -16.30 7.42 -15.54
C THR A 47 -16.63 7.54 -17.02
N TRP A 48 -16.12 6.58 -17.79
CA TRP A 48 -16.45 6.31 -19.17
C TRP A 48 -16.41 4.79 -19.39
N PRO A 49 -16.87 4.26 -20.54
CA PRO A 49 -16.93 2.80 -20.73
C PRO A 49 -15.60 2.11 -20.42
N GLY A 50 -15.61 1.23 -19.44
CA GLY A 50 -14.46 0.43 -19.02
C GLY A 50 -13.53 1.08 -18.02
N TYR A 51 -13.70 2.36 -17.69
CA TYR A 51 -12.74 3.10 -16.88
C TYR A 51 -13.39 3.95 -15.79
N LEU A 52 -12.63 4.15 -14.72
CA LEU A 52 -12.88 5.15 -13.70
C LEU A 52 -11.58 5.89 -13.40
N CYS A 53 -11.63 7.22 -13.46
CA CYS A 53 -10.57 8.10 -13.00
C CYS A 53 -10.98 8.75 -11.67
N TYR A 54 -10.20 8.50 -10.64
CA TYR A 54 -10.15 9.31 -9.43
C TYR A 54 -9.10 10.41 -9.64
N THR A 55 -9.41 11.66 -9.33
CA THR A 55 -8.44 12.77 -9.35
C THR A 55 -8.73 13.79 -8.27
N GLY A 56 -7.70 14.32 -7.62
CA GLY A 56 -7.84 15.30 -6.54
C GLY A 56 -6.55 15.51 -5.76
N ASP A 57 -6.69 15.94 -4.50
CA ASP A 57 -5.53 16.25 -3.65
C ASP A 57 -4.64 15.03 -3.35
N MET A 58 -5.22 13.84 -3.33
CA MET A 58 -4.48 12.61 -3.10
C MET A 58 -3.84 12.01 -4.36
N GLY A 59 -3.92 12.70 -5.49
CA GLY A 59 -3.34 12.26 -6.75
C GLY A 59 -4.38 11.87 -7.78
N THR A 60 -3.95 11.15 -8.82
CA THR A 60 -4.80 10.68 -9.91
C THR A 60 -4.56 9.19 -10.12
N TYR A 61 -5.64 8.42 -10.13
CA TYR A 61 -5.61 6.97 -10.28
C TYR A 61 -6.68 6.57 -11.29
N VAL A 62 -6.29 5.78 -12.28
CA VAL A 62 -7.21 5.28 -13.30
C VAL A 62 -7.34 3.78 -13.14
N PHE A 63 -8.58 3.30 -13.08
CA PHE A 63 -8.90 1.88 -12.93
C PHE A 63 -9.67 1.38 -14.14
N THR A 64 -9.48 0.11 -14.51
CA THR A 64 -10.18 -0.55 -15.61
C THR A 64 -10.58 -1.97 -15.25
N ARG A 65 -11.84 -2.35 -15.51
CA ARG A 65 -12.30 -3.73 -15.35
C ARG A 65 -13.65 -4.01 -16.02
N LEU A 66 -14.71 -3.30 -15.62
CA LEU A 66 -16.09 -3.49 -16.12
C LEU A 66 -16.52 -2.28 -16.93
N VAL A 67 -17.51 -2.45 -17.81
CA VAL A 67 -18.06 -1.35 -18.62
C VAL A 67 -18.56 -0.23 -17.72
N ASP A 68 -19.31 -0.54 -16.66
CA ASP A 68 -19.61 0.39 -15.57
C ASP A 68 -18.71 0.11 -14.37
N MET A 69 -17.71 0.94 -14.16
CA MET A 69 -16.74 0.77 -13.07
C MET A 69 -17.35 1.00 -11.68
N PHE A 70 -18.49 1.65 -11.55
CA PHE A 70 -19.17 1.72 -10.26
C PHE A 70 -19.64 0.34 -9.79
N GLU A 71 -20.07 -0.51 -10.71
CA GLU A 71 -20.44 -1.90 -10.39
C GLU A 71 -19.25 -2.68 -9.84
N PHE A 72 -18.07 -2.46 -10.40
CA PHE A 72 -16.84 -3.09 -9.89
C PHE A 72 -16.61 -2.78 -8.41
N PHE A 73 -16.67 -1.52 -8.03
CA PHE A 73 -16.41 -1.09 -6.64
C PHE A 73 -17.55 -1.43 -5.67
N ARG A 74 -18.75 -1.72 -6.16
CA ARG A 74 -19.89 -2.18 -5.35
C ARG A 74 -19.78 -3.64 -4.93
N THR A 75 -19.01 -4.47 -5.65
CA THR A 75 -18.97 -5.93 -5.42
C THR A 75 -18.56 -6.32 -4.00
N ASP A 76 -17.69 -5.54 -3.36
CA ASP A 76 -17.17 -5.84 -2.02
C ASP A 76 -18.08 -5.38 -0.87
N ARG A 77 -19.20 -4.66 -1.13
CA ARG A 77 -20.09 -4.11 -0.10
C ARG A 77 -20.69 -5.15 0.83
N SER A 78 -21.12 -6.28 0.28
CA SER A 78 -21.69 -7.36 1.09
C SER A 78 -20.66 -8.01 2.03
N TYR A 79 -19.40 -8.03 1.63
CA TYR A 79 -18.30 -8.52 2.46
C TYR A 79 -17.96 -7.53 3.59
N ALA A 80 -17.90 -6.23 3.30
CA ALA A 80 -17.63 -5.21 4.31
C ALA A 80 -18.68 -5.19 5.41
N SER A 81 -19.95 -5.27 5.05
CA SER A 81 -21.05 -5.35 6.03
C SER A 81 -20.92 -6.55 6.97
N ARG A 82 -20.57 -7.72 6.45
CA ARG A 82 -20.32 -8.92 7.29
C ARG A 82 -19.10 -8.76 8.20
N ALA A 83 -18.10 -8.00 7.79
CA ALA A 83 -16.90 -7.71 8.56
C ALA A 83 -17.06 -6.54 9.55
N GLY A 84 -18.28 -5.97 9.68
CA GLY A 84 -18.55 -4.81 10.54
C GLY A 84 -17.88 -3.52 10.08
N ARG A 85 -17.52 -3.40 8.80
CA ARG A 85 -16.97 -2.19 8.18
C ARG A 85 -18.08 -1.44 7.47
N ARG A 86 -18.01 -0.11 7.48
CA ARG A 86 -18.90 0.72 6.71
C ARG A 86 -18.51 0.74 5.24
N LEU A 87 -17.20 0.95 4.97
CA LEU A 87 -16.70 1.04 3.62
C LEU A 87 -16.07 -0.28 3.17
N ALA A 88 -16.43 -0.73 1.98
CA ALA A 88 -15.91 -1.92 1.36
C ALA A 88 -14.67 -1.57 0.53
N VAL A 89 -13.48 -1.77 1.08
CA VAL A 89 -12.22 -1.53 0.38
C VAL A 89 -11.40 -2.81 0.33
N ASN A 90 -11.03 -3.23 -0.88
CA ASN A 90 -10.14 -4.35 -1.14
C ASN A 90 -8.89 -3.85 -1.86
N LEU A 91 -7.93 -3.31 -1.07
CA LEU A 91 -6.73 -2.66 -1.59
C LEU A 91 -5.97 -3.55 -2.59
N SER A 92 -5.75 -4.82 -2.25
CA SER A 92 -5.00 -5.74 -3.09
C SER A 92 -5.69 -5.98 -4.44
N TYR A 93 -6.98 -6.27 -4.43
CA TYR A 93 -7.71 -6.52 -5.67
C TYR A 93 -7.88 -5.25 -6.52
N TRP A 94 -8.05 -4.09 -5.86
CA TRP A 94 -8.21 -2.83 -6.56
C TRP A 94 -6.90 -2.34 -7.17
N SER A 95 -5.76 -2.56 -6.50
CA SER A 95 -4.44 -2.22 -7.04
C SER A 95 -4.11 -3.00 -8.32
N GLU A 96 -4.56 -4.25 -8.44
CA GLU A 96 -4.42 -5.03 -9.67
C GLU A 96 -5.19 -4.44 -10.88
N LYS A 97 -6.13 -3.55 -10.64
CA LYS A 97 -6.99 -2.94 -11.68
C LYS A 97 -6.55 -1.50 -11.99
N LEU A 98 -5.42 -1.06 -11.44
CA LEU A 98 -4.78 0.20 -11.81
C LEU A 98 -4.23 0.13 -13.22
N GLU A 99 -4.66 1.04 -14.08
CA GLU A 99 -4.15 1.25 -15.43
C GLU A 99 -3.12 2.37 -15.46
N ALA A 100 -3.32 3.42 -14.66
CA ALA A 100 -2.42 4.57 -14.58
C ALA A 100 -2.45 5.25 -13.22
N VAL A 101 -1.33 5.86 -12.86
CA VAL A 101 -1.12 6.68 -11.67
C VAL A 101 -0.47 8.00 -12.09
N ASP A 102 -0.66 9.07 -11.33
CA ASP A 102 -0.29 10.46 -11.68
C ASP A 102 1.21 10.75 -11.87
N GLY A 103 2.00 9.79 -12.19
CA GLY A 103 3.40 9.95 -12.58
C GLY A 103 4.30 10.59 -11.51
N SER A 104 5.42 11.20 -11.95
CA SER A 104 6.50 11.65 -11.08
C SER A 104 6.16 12.85 -10.19
N ARG A 105 5.11 13.62 -10.50
CA ARG A 105 4.80 14.88 -9.79
C ARG A 105 4.48 14.71 -8.31
N ARG A 106 3.93 13.54 -7.91
CA ARG A 106 3.54 13.23 -6.53
C ARG A 106 4.00 11.85 -6.07
N GLY A 107 5.07 11.33 -6.67
CA GLY A 107 5.61 10.02 -6.35
C GLY A 107 5.02 8.86 -7.16
N GLY A 108 3.95 9.09 -7.94
CA GLY A 108 3.47 8.22 -9.03
C GLY A 108 3.34 6.73 -8.74
N SER A 109 3.06 6.33 -7.50
CA SER A 109 2.95 4.91 -7.12
C SER A 109 1.77 4.67 -6.20
N ALA A 110 1.17 3.50 -6.31
CA ALA A 110 0.20 3.00 -5.33
C ALA A 110 0.88 2.41 -4.11
N GLU A 111 2.12 1.97 -4.25
CA GLU A 111 2.91 1.30 -3.22
C GLU A 111 4.22 2.05 -2.98
N GLU A 112 4.74 1.91 -1.78
CA GLU A 112 6.03 2.46 -1.35
C GLU A 112 6.82 1.42 -0.54
N PHE A 113 8.14 1.59 -0.51
CA PHE A 113 9.02 0.71 0.26
C PHE A 113 8.75 0.81 1.75
N ASP A 114 8.56 -0.33 2.39
CA ASP A 114 8.37 -0.47 3.83
C ASP A 114 9.68 -0.89 4.52
N ALA A 115 10.48 0.09 4.92
CA ALA A 115 11.73 -0.13 5.65
C ALA A 115 11.53 -0.87 6.98
N THR A 116 10.35 -0.77 7.61
CA THR A 116 10.06 -1.50 8.86
C THR A 116 9.89 -2.99 8.59
N ARG A 117 9.16 -3.32 7.54
CA ARG A 117 8.98 -4.70 7.08
C ARG A 117 10.31 -5.31 6.64
N PHE A 118 11.12 -4.53 5.89
CA PHE A 118 12.47 -4.94 5.52
C PHE A 118 13.31 -5.28 6.77
N ARG A 119 13.40 -4.35 7.74
CA ARG A 119 14.13 -4.58 8.99
C ARG A 119 13.61 -5.79 9.76
N LYS A 120 12.31 -5.99 9.77
CA LYS A 120 11.71 -7.15 10.44
C LYS A 120 12.21 -8.46 9.83
N VAL A 121 12.15 -8.60 8.50
CA VAL A 121 12.59 -9.81 7.80
C VAL A 121 14.10 -10.03 7.97
N VAL A 122 14.92 -8.99 7.81
CA VAL A 122 16.38 -9.09 8.07
C VAL A 122 16.66 -9.58 9.50
N ASN A 123 15.89 -9.07 10.50
CA ASN A 123 16.03 -9.53 11.88
C ASN A 123 15.57 -10.97 12.08
N GLU A 124 14.57 -11.45 11.35
CA GLU A 124 14.14 -12.85 11.36
C GLU A 124 15.26 -13.76 10.87
N TYR A 125 15.88 -13.45 9.72
CA TYR A 125 17.03 -14.19 9.20
C TYR A 125 18.19 -14.25 10.21
N ARG A 126 18.63 -13.13 10.78
CA ARG A 126 19.76 -13.15 11.70
C ARG A 126 19.43 -13.86 13.03
N LEU A 127 18.16 -13.85 13.47
CA LEU A 127 17.72 -14.62 14.64
C LEU A 127 17.74 -16.11 14.34
N ASP A 128 17.32 -16.52 13.15
CA ASP A 128 17.36 -17.92 12.71
C ASP A 128 18.78 -18.43 12.60
N TRP A 129 19.70 -17.64 12.05
CA TRP A 129 21.12 -17.99 12.04
C TRP A 129 21.68 -18.16 13.45
N ILE A 130 21.43 -17.21 14.35
CA ILE A 130 21.96 -17.25 15.73
C ILE A 130 21.37 -18.42 16.52
N ARG A 131 20.12 -18.79 16.28
CA ARG A 131 19.47 -19.94 16.94
C ARG A 131 19.82 -21.27 16.31
N GLY A 132 20.08 -21.28 15.01
CA GLY A 132 20.42 -22.43 14.20
C GLY A 132 21.94 -22.68 14.13
N ASP A 133 22.47 -22.69 12.92
CA ASP A 133 23.83 -23.09 12.62
C ASP A 133 24.90 -22.28 13.34
N ALA A 134 24.72 -20.97 13.46
CA ALA A 134 25.69 -20.12 14.14
C ALA A 134 25.87 -20.48 15.62
N ARG A 135 24.82 -21.06 16.26
CA ARG A 135 24.91 -21.49 17.66
C ARG A 135 25.96 -22.58 17.87
N THR A 136 26.08 -23.48 16.90
CA THR A 136 26.96 -24.65 16.98
C THR A 136 28.32 -24.42 16.34
N LEU A 137 28.39 -23.54 15.32
CA LEU A 137 29.53 -23.34 14.48
C LEU A 137 30.41 -22.14 14.90
N LEU A 138 29.81 -21.16 15.59
CA LEU A 138 30.47 -19.90 15.95
C LEU A 138 30.65 -19.80 17.48
N SER A 139 31.76 -19.18 17.88
CA SER A 139 31.98 -18.71 19.25
C SER A 139 30.97 -17.60 19.63
N LYS A 140 30.92 -17.25 20.89
CA LYS A 140 30.08 -16.16 21.36
C LYS A 140 30.45 -14.81 20.71
N ASP A 141 31.76 -14.56 20.56
CA ASP A 141 32.24 -13.31 19.97
C ASP A 141 31.96 -13.25 18.46
N GLU A 142 32.18 -14.35 17.74
CA GLU A 142 31.85 -14.45 16.32
C GLU A 142 30.33 -14.28 16.05
N ARG A 143 29.48 -14.80 16.94
CA ARG A 143 28.02 -14.53 16.83
C ARG A 143 27.67 -13.06 17.02
N ARG A 144 28.42 -12.36 17.90
CA ARG A 144 28.26 -10.92 18.08
C ARG A 144 28.73 -10.18 16.83
N GLU A 145 29.89 -10.54 16.28
CA GLU A 145 30.42 -9.96 15.05
C GLU A 145 29.44 -10.11 13.89
N LEU A 146 28.87 -11.32 13.69
CA LEU A 146 27.84 -11.55 12.68
C LEU A 146 26.61 -10.65 12.92
N TRP A 147 26.16 -10.52 14.18
CA TRP A 147 25.04 -9.69 14.53
C TRP A 147 25.30 -8.21 14.25
N GLU A 148 26.46 -7.71 14.56
CA GLU A 148 26.89 -6.34 14.33
C GLU A 148 27.10 -6.06 12.83
N ALA A 149 27.67 -7.02 12.07
CA ALA A 149 27.83 -6.90 10.63
C ALA A 149 26.47 -6.75 9.90
N VAL A 150 25.45 -7.55 10.27
CA VAL A 150 24.10 -7.37 9.71
C VAL A 150 23.52 -6.01 10.07
N ALA A 151 23.80 -5.49 11.26
CA ALA A 151 23.32 -4.16 11.65
C ALA A 151 23.96 -3.07 10.78
N SER A 152 25.30 -3.03 10.70
CA SER A 152 26.05 -2.00 9.98
C SER A 152 25.91 -2.08 8.47
N ASP A 153 25.91 -3.28 7.92
CA ASP A 153 26.03 -3.46 6.47
C ASP A 153 24.66 -3.51 5.77
N VAL A 154 23.60 -3.92 6.50
CA VAL A 154 22.26 -4.12 5.94
C VAL A 154 21.20 -3.25 6.59
N LEU A 155 21.05 -3.31 7.95
CA LEU A 155 19.95 -2.61 8.61
C LEU A 155 20.10 -1.10 8.58
N ASP A 156 21.32 -0.57 8.67
CA ASP A 156 21.58 0.86 8.58
C ASP A 156 21.30 1.43 7.19
N ARG A 157 21.22 0.56 6.16
CA ARG A 157 20.88 0.94 4.79
C ARG A 157 19.38 0.98 4.50
N ALA A 158 18.56 0.53 5.43
CA ALA A 158 17.11 0.43 5.21
C ALA A 158 16.41 1.78 4.99
N ASP A 159 16.98 2.89 5.45
CA ASP A 159 16.42 4.23 5.24
C ASP A 159 16.94 4.93 3.98
N ASP A 160 17.94 4.35 3.31
CA ASP A 160 18.55 4.89 2.09
C ASP A 160 17.70 4.59 0.83
N GLY A 161 16.56 3.90 0.99
CA GLY A 161 15.62 3.54 -0.06
C GLY A 161 15.71 2.07 -0.48
N GLU A 162 14.68 1.62 -1.19
CA GLU A 162 14.48 0.21 -1.57
C GLU A 162 15.69 -0.39 -2.28
N GLN A 163 16.19 0.27 -3.32
CA GLN A 163 17.29 -0.24 -4.13
C GLN A 163 18.57 -0.45 -3.30
N VAL A 164 18.89 0.52 -2.43
CA VAL A 164 20.11 0.45 -1.59
C VAL A 164 19.97 -0.64 -0.53
N ALA A 165 18.78 -0.73 0.10
CA ALA A 165 18.48 -1.76 1.10
C ALA A 165 18.58 -3.19 0.51
N PHE A 166 17.97 -3.39 -0.67
CA PHE A 166 18.06 -4.68 -1.37
C PHE A 166 19.48 -5.03 -1.80
N GLN A 167 20.22 -4.05 -2.35
CA GLN A 167 21.61 -4.28 -2.74
C GLN A 167 22.44 -4.68 -1.53
N ALA A 168 22.29 -3.99 -0.40
CA ALA A 168 23.00 -4.30 0.83
C ALA A 168 22.73 -5.73 1.33
N ALA A 169 21.46 -6.16 1.30
CA ALA A 169 21.10 -7.53 1.68
C ALA A 169 21.64 -8.57 0.68
N ASN A 170 21.58 -8.29 -0.61
CA ASN A 170 22.06 -9.21 -1.65
C ASN A 170 23.58 -9.37 -1.64
N ASP A 171 24.32 -8.30 -1.34
CA ASP A 171 25.78 -8.31 -1.30
C ASP A 171 26.32 -8.81 0.04
N PHE A 172 25.46 -8.96 1.05
CA PHE A 172 25.90 -9.43 2.36
C PHE A 172 26.41 -10.87 2.30
N ASP A 173 27.67 -11.03 2.67
CA ASP A 173 28.37 -12.31 2.71
C ASP A 173 29.35 -12.33 3.89
N TRP A 174 28.92 -12.91 5.00
CA TRP A 174 29.73 -12.94 6.20
C TRP A 174 30.22 -14.35 6.55
N LYS A 175 31.47 -14.43 7.00
CA LYS A 175 32.08 -15.62 7.56
C LYS A 175 33.12 -15.24 8.61
N PRO A 176 33.39 -16.12 9.60
CA PRO A 176 34.47 -15.88 10.55
C PRO A 176 35.83 -15.75 9.85
N SER A 177 36.67 -14.84 10.31
CA SER A 177 38.00 -14.61 9.76
C SER A 177 38.91 -15.87 9.81
N ARG A 178 38.66 -16.78 10.76
CA ARG A 178 39.36 -18.06 10.85
C ARG A 178 39.00 -19.05 9.74
N TYR A 179 37.93 -18.84 8.99
CA TYR A 179 37.57 -19.72 7.89
C TYR A 179 38.38 -19.38 6.63
N PRO A 180 38.97 -20.38 5.95
CA PRO A 180 39.64 -20.14 4.71
C PRO A 180 38.76 -19.49 3.64
N ALA A 181 39.38 -18.77 2.70
CA ALA A 181 38.62 -18.08 1.64
C ALA A 181 37.75 -19.03 0.79
N TRP A 182 38.15 -20.30 0.66
CA TRP A 182 37.45 -21.32 -0.12
C TRP A 182 36.32 -22.02 0.64
N THR A 183 36.08 -21.71 1.93
CA THR A 183 34.96 -22.33 2.66
C THR A 183 33.60 -21.94 2.05
N ARG A 184 32.69 -22.90 1.96
CA ARG A 184 31.31 -22.66 1.50
C ARG A 184 30.37 -22.28 2.64
N ARG A 185 30.85 -22.18 3.86
CA ARG A 185 30.07 -21.82 5.03
C ARG A 185 30.05 -20.30 5.20
N HIS A 186 29.02 -19.70 4.72
CA HIS A 186 28.76 -18.26 4.77
C HIS A 186 27.36 -18.01 5.34
N TRP A 187 27.16 -16.83 5.91
CA TRP A 187 25.85 -16.32 6.29
C TRP A 187 25.45 -15.27 5.26
N ARG A 188 24.40 -15.61 4.48
CA ARG A 188 23.84 -14.80 3.40
C ARG A 188 22.32 -14.77 3.53
N PHE A 189 21.69 -13.80 2.91
CA PHE A 189 20.25 -13.75 2.76
C PHE A 189 19.85 -14.56 1.52
N ASP A 190 19.64 -15.86 1.70
CA ASP A 190 19.18 -16.74 0.62
C ASP A 190 17.68 -16.50 0.39
N ASP A 191 17.23 -16.50 -0.89
CA ASP A 191 15.84 -16.28 -1.31
C ASP A 191 15.22 -14.98 -0.79
N PHE A 192 16.04 -13.97 -0.51
CA PHE A 192 15.58 -12.69 0.06
C PHE A 192 14.64 -11.92 -0.88
N TRP A 193 14.78 -12.12 -2.19
CA TRP A 193 13.89 -11.54 -3.22
C TRP A 193 12.49 -12.13 -3.25
N ASP A 194 12.23 -13.25 -2.58
CA ASP A 194 10.88 -13.82 -2.46
C ASP A 194 9.99 -13.02 -1.48
N HIS A 195 10.59 -12.12 -0.71
CA HIS A 195 9.87 -11.23 0.18
C HIS A 195 9.46 -9.94 -0.52
N SER A 196 8.19 -9.53 -0.36
CA SER A 196 7.74 -8.20 -0.73
C SER A 196 7.95 -7.24 0.45
N PHE A 197 8.60 -6.11 0.16
CA PHE A 197 8.86 -5.05 1.14
C PHE A 197 8.13 -3.75 0.78
N THR A 198 6.99 -3.85 0.10
CA THR A 198 6.13 -2.72 -0.22
C THR A 198 4.88 -2.71 0.63
N ASP A 199 4.32 -1.54 0.87
CA ASP A 199 2.99 -1.32 1.40
C ASP A 199 2.31 -0.19 0.61
N TYR A 200 0.98 -0.14 0.66
CA TYR A 200 0.23 0.87 -0.04
C TYR A 200 0.46 2.26 0.56
N THR A 201 0.70 3.26 -0.31
CA THR A 201 0.86 4.63 0.10
C THR A 201 -0.40 5.15 0.81
N HIS A 202 -0.22 6.11 1.72
CA HIS A 202 -1.33 6.82 2.37
C HIS A 202 -2.32 7.39 1.32
N ARG A 203 -1.81 7.94 0.21
CA ARG A 203 -2.61 8.54 -0.86
C ARG A 203 -3.46 7.51 -1.58
N PHE A 204 -2.92 6.34 -1.91
CA PHE A 204 -3.67 5.27 -2.55
C PHE A 204 -4.75 4.69 -1.62
N ARG A 205 -4.44 4.50 -0.34
CA ARG A 205 -5.43 4.06 0.66
C ARG A 205 -6.57 5.06 0.77
N TRP A 206 -6.25 6.35 0.82
CA TRP A 206 -7.25 7.42 0.87
C TRP A 206 -8.11 7.43 -0.41
N CYS A 207 -7.51 7.30 -1.60
CA CYS A 207 -8.22 7.15 -2.86
C CYS A 207 -9.22 5.98 -2.82
N CYS A 208 -8.80 4.81 -2.35
CA CYS A 208 -9.69 3.64 -2.26
C CYS A 208 -10.87 3.86 -1.30
N PHE A 209 -10.65 4.49 -0.14
CA PHE A 209 -11.76 4.89 0.73
C PHE A 209 -12.68 5.93 0.07
N ALA A 210 -12.11 6.90 -0.67
CA ALA A 210 -12.88 7.92 -1.38
C ALA A 210 -13.74 7.32 -2.50
N LEU A 211 -13.23 6.31 -3.21
CA LEU A 211 -14.00 5.54 -4.20
C LEU A 211 -15.19 4.84 -3.55
N ALA A 212 -14.95 4.08 -2.48
CA ALA A 212 -16.01 3.36 -1.79
C ALA A 212 -17.09 4.31 -1.24
N TRP A 213 -16.66 5.37 -0.55
CA TRP A 213 -17.56 6.37 0.05
C TRP A 213 -18.26 7.21 -1.01
N GLY A 214 -17.56 7.70 -2.02
CA GLY A 214 -18.13 8.55 -3.06
C GLY A 214 -19.20 7.84 -3.87
N ILE A 215 -18.98 6.54 -4.21
CA ILE A 215 -19.99 5.72 -4.87
C ILE A 215 -21.18 5.43 -3.94
N GLU A 216 -20.94 5.26 -2.64
CA GLU A 216 -22.02 5.14 -1.66
C GLU A 216 -22.90 6.41 -1.63
N GLN A 217 -22.28 7.61 -1.56
CA GLN A 217 -23.02 8.88 -1.57
C GLN A 217 -23.82 9.08 -2.87
N TYR A 218 -23.22 8.71 -4.01
CA TYR A 218 -23.91 8.77 -5.30
C TYR A 218 -25.15 7.87 -5.31
N ASP A 219 -25.04 6.64 -4.83
CA ASP A 219 -26.16 5.70 -4.79
C ASP A 219 -27.26 6.17 -3.87
N LEU A 220 -26.93 6.71 -2.70
CA LEU A 220 -27.91 7.26 -1.75
C LEU A 220 -28.72 8.42 -2.33
N GLN A 221 -28.11 9.24 -3.20
CA GLN A 221 -28.79 10.37 -3.83
C GLN A 221 -29.58 9.98 -5.08
N THR A 222 -29.17 8.96 -5.80
CA THR A 222 -29.76 8.58 -7.10
C THR A 222 -30.76 7.44 -7.01
N THR A 223 -30.74 6.67 -5.91
CA THR A 223 -31.78 5.66 -5.67
C THR A 223 -33.05 6.36 -5.24
N PRO A 224 -34.19 6.19 -5.98
CA PRO A 224 -35.48 6.72 -5.52
C PRO A 224 -35.76 6.18 -4.12
N GLN A 225 -35.98 7.06 -3.15
CA GLN A 225 -36.55 6.63 -1.88
C GLN A 225 -37.96 6.09 -2.20
N GLU A 226 -38.18 4.78 -2.02
CA GLU A 226 -39.53 4.23 -1.96
C GLU A 226 -40.23 4.96 -0.82
N VAL A 227 -41.09 5.88 -1.20
CA VAL A 227 -41.99 6.54 -0.26
C VAL A 227 -42.88 5.42 0.29
N ALA A 228 -42.61 5.01 1.52
CA ALA A 228 -43.46 4.09 2.25
C ALA A 228 -44.86 4.73 2.34
N ALA A 229 -45.80 4.17 1.57
CA ALA A 229 -47.21 4.50 1.60
C ALA A 229 -47.88 3.83 2.79
#